data_185e5354564e35b24e933fa2ebdb06bf
#
_entry.id   185e5354564e35b24e933fa2ebdb06bf
#
_cell.length_a   1.000
_cell.length_b   1.000
_cell.length_c   1.000
_cell.angle_alpha   90.00
_cell.angle_beta   90.00
_cell.angle_gamma   90.00
#
_symmetry.space_group_name_H-M   'P 1'
#
loop_
_entity.id
_entity.type
_entity.pdbx_description
1 polymer ?
#
loop_
_entity_poly.entity_id
_entity_poly.type
_entity_poly.pdbx_seq_one_letter_code
_entity_poly.pdbx_strand_id
1 'polypeptide(L)'
;QFGKQPPKSGLDFEEHFQFIMSKWKAAEIVNAPEPYVDFVERVSQVSDVLKDSGDRVLVVTSGGIIAKVLQNCLDLSDSSMIKFLLASMNTGVTTLNYSNGQFNVEQVNSLPHLDHFSRIKSRTFF
;
A
#
# COMPACT_ATOMS: atom_id res chain seq x y z
N GLN A 1 13.51 7.34 -20.92
CA GLN A 1 12.45 6.81 -21.80
C GLN A 1 12.15 5.41 -21.30
N PHE A 2 10.98 5.22 -20.69
CA PHE A 2 10.48 3.88 -20.40
C PHE A 2 10.25 3.17 -21.71
N GLY A 3 10.73 1.92 -21.82
CA GLY A 3 10.55 1.13 -23.03
C GLY A 3 9.08 1.09 -23.47
N LYS A 4 8.84 1.15 -24.75
CA LYS A 4 7.51 1.25 -25.38
C LYS A 4 6.64 -0.02 -25.25
N GLN A 5 7.05 -1.01 -24.44
CA GLN A 5 6.29 -2.25 -24.26
C GLN A 5 5.85 -2.40 -22.79
N PRO A 6 4.59 -2.75 -22.54
CA PRO A 6 4.14 -3.08 -21.19
C PRO A 6 4.91 -4.32 -20.66
N PRO A 7 5.07 -4.44 -19.33
CA PRO A 7 5.71 -5.60 -18.73
C PRO A 7 5.04 -6.90 -19.18
N LYS A 8 5.86 -7.89 -19.57
CA LYS A 8 5.36 -9.16 -20.11
C LYS A 8 5.15 -10.24 -19.04
N SER A 9 5.65 -10.02 -17.84
CA SER A 9 5.52 -10.94 -16.71
C SER A 9 5.31 -10.20 -15.39
N GLY A 10 4.88 -10.93 -14.36
CA GLY A 10 4.73 -10.33 -13.02
C GLY A 10 6.06 -9.84 -12.43
N LEU A 11 7.16 -10.52 -12.72
CA LEU A 11 8.51 -10.11 -12.29
C LEU A 11 8.95 -8.82 -13.00
N ASP A 12 8.73 -8.71 -14.30
CA ASP A 12 9.03 -7.48 -15.06
C ASP A 12 8.21 -6.29 -14.52
N PHE A 13 6.99 -6.55 -14.07
CA PHE A 13 6.15 -5.51 -13.48
C PHE A 13 6.68 -5.05 -12.13
N GLU A 14 7.11 -5.97 -11.26
CA GLU A 14 7.71 -5.64 -9.96
C GLU A 14 8.98 -4.81 -10.14
N GLU A 15 9.90 -5.23 -11.01
CA GLU A 15 11.14 -4.50 -11.29
C GLU A 15 10.86 -3.10 -11.84
N HIS A 16 9.91 -2.98 -12.76
CA HIS A 16 9.48 -1.69 -13.32
C HIS A 16 8.92 -0.77 -12.24
N PHE A 17 8.08 -1.32 -11.38
CA PHE A 17 7.48 -0.56 -10.29
C PHE A 17 8.53 -0.11 -9.27
N GLN A 18 9.47 -0.98 -8.91
CA GLN A 18 10.59 -0.62 -8.03
C GLN A 18 11.44 0.51 -8.65
N PHE A 19 11.70 0.45 -9.95
CA PHE A 19 12.42 1.51 -10.65
C PHE A 19 11.66 2.84 -10.61
N ILE A 20 10.36 2.85 -10.90
CA ILE A 20 9.52 4.07 -10.82
C ILE A 20 9.54 4.64 -9.40
N MET A 21 9.36 3.79 -8.39
CA MET A 21 9.40 4.22 -6.99
C MET A 21 10.74 4.83 -6.60
N SER A 22 11.86 4.26 -7.07
CA SER A 22 13.18 4.81 -6.81
C SER A 22 13.35 6.22 -7.41
N LYS A 23 12.83 6.44 -8.62
CA LYS A 23 12.85 7.74 -9.29
C LYS A 23 11.96 8.77 -8.61
N TRP A 24 10.79 8.33 -8.13
CA TRP A 24 9.88 9.19 -7.38
C TRP A 24 10.50 9.63 -6.04
N LYS A 25 11.12 8.70 -5.32
CA LYS A 25 11.86 8.98 -4.07
C LYS A 25 13.02 9.94 -4.28
N ALA A 26 13.73 9.82 -5.40
CA ALA A 26 14.83 10.70 -5.76
C ALA A 26 14.39 12.06 -6.33
N ALA A 27 13.09 12.34 -6.38
CA ALA A 27 12.50 13.53 -7.03
C ALA A 27 12.91 13.70 -8.52
N GLU A 28 13.18 12.58 -9.20
CA GLU A 28 13.59 12.59 -10.62
C GLU A 28 12.41 12.49 -11.59
N ILE A 29 11.17 12.37 -11.09
CA ILE A 29 9.97 12.38 -11.95
C ILE A 29 9.53 13.82 -12.15
N VAL A 30 9.72 14.30 -13.37
CA VAL A 30 9.28 15.65 -13.77
C VAL A 30 7.74 15.71 -13.78
N ASN A 31 7.18 16.75 -13.14
CA ASN A 31 5.73 16.94 -13.01
C ASN A 31 5.00 15.77 -12.32
N ALA A 32 5.61 15.11 -11.34
CA ALA A 32 4.91 14.19 -10.48
C ALA A 32 3.70 14.91 -9.85
N PRO A 33 2.50 14.30 -9.87
CA PRO A 33 1.30 14.93 -9.27
C PRO A 33 1.46 15.22 -7.77
N GLU A 34 2.27 14.44 -7.09
CA GLU A 34 2.63 14.60 -5.68
C GLU A 34 4.11 14.23 -5.51
N PRO A 35 4.94 15.05 -4.86
CA PRO A 35 6.29 14.67 -4.45
C PRO A 35 6.25 13.53 -3.43
N TYR A 36 7.25 12.65 -3.46
CA TYR A 36 7.30 11.51 -2.52
C TYR A 36 7.34 11.95 -1.04
N VAL A 37 8.02 13.05 -0.74
CA VAL A 37 8.10 13.60 0.62
C VAL A 37 6.71 14.01 1.13
N ASP A 38 5.90 14.65 0.30
CA ASP A 38 4.55 15.09 0.64
C ASP A 38 3.62 13.89 0.85
N PHE A 39 3.76 12.85 0.02
CA PHE A 39 3.06 11.57 0.22
C PHE A 39 3.41 10.95 1.57
N VAL A 40 4.68 10.88 1.94
CA VAL A 40 5.13 10.31 3.22
C VAL A 40 4.58 11.12 4.40
N GLU A 41 4.64 12.45 4.32
CA GLU A 41 4.10 13.33 5.35
C GLU A 41 2.59 13.16 5.51
N ARG A 42 1.84 13.14 4.41
CA ARG A 42 0.40 12.92 4.40
C ARG A 42 0.02 11.58 5.03
N VAL A 43 0.75 10.50 4.73
CA VAL A 43 0.50 9.18 5.36
C VAL A 43 0.82 9.20 6.85
N SER A 44 1.86 9.93 7.28
CA SER A 44 2.18 10.10 8.70
C SER A 44 1.04 10.82 9.44
N GLN A 45 0.50 11.88 8.88
CA GLN A 45 -0.63 12.62 9.46
C GLN A 45 -1.89 11.76 9.64
N VAL A 46 -2.14 10.79 8.74
CA VAL A 46 -3.26 9.85 8.90
C VAL A 46 -3.14 9.07 10.21
N SER A 47 -1.93 8.64 10.57
CA SER A 47 -1.70 7.91 11.81
C SER A 47 -2.08 8.74 13.05
N ASP A 48 -1.82 10.03 13.05
CA ASP A 48 -2.19 10.91 14.16
C ASP A 48 -3.70 11.14 14.24
N VAL A 49 -4.34 11.34 13.10
CA VAL A 49 -5.81 11.43 13.04
C VAL A 49 -6.48 10.16 13.57
N LEU A 50 -5.95 8.99 13.23
CA LEU A 50 -6.53 7.71 13.66
C LEU A 50 -6.41 7.48 15.15
N LYS A 51 -5.34 7.92 15.81
CA LYS A 51 -5.16 7.83 17.27
C LYS A 51 -6.28 8.54 18.05
N ASP A 52 -6.78 9.64 17.51
CA ASP A 52 -7.76 10.52 18.15
C ASP A 52 -9.21 10.26 17.69
N SER A 53 -9.42 9.33 16.74
CA SER A 53 -10.73 9.15 16.08
C SER A 53 -11.72 8.21 16.80
N GLY A 54 -11.36 7.66 17.97
CA GLY A 54 -12.20 6.78 18.77
C GLY A 54 -11.85 5.29 18.68
N ASP A 55 -12.65 4.44 19.34
CA ASP A 55 -12.32 3.03 19.58
C ASP A 55 -12.36 2.15 18.32
N ARG A 56 -13.16 2.52 17.32
CA ARG A 56 -13.31 1.77 16.07
C ARG A 56 -13.44 2.72 14.89
N VAL A 57 -12.53 2.63 13.95
CA VAL A 57 -12.49 3.51 12.78
C VAL A 57 -12.42 2.68 11.51
N LEU A 58 -13.25 3.01 10.52
CA LEU A 58 -13.16 2.48 9.17
C LEU A 58 -12.52 3.53 8.26
N VAL A 59 -11.43 3.16 7.64
CA VAL A 59 -10.72 3.99 6.65
C VAL A 59 -10.87 3.37 5.27
N VAL A 60 -11.37 4.14 4.30
CA VAL A 60 -11.41 3.73 2.89
C VAL A 60 -10.31 4.48 2.16
N THR A 61 -9.36 3.74 1.60
CA THR A 61 -8.17 4.32 0.98
C THR A 61 -7.59 3.43 -0.13
N SER A 62 -6.48 3.84 -0.74
CA SER A 62 -5.79 3.10 -1.80
C SER A 62 -4.69 2.18 -1.27
N GLY A 63 -4.32 1.18 -2.07
CA GLY A 63 -3.27 0.22 -1.75
C GLY A 63 -1.92 0.86 -1.42
N GLY A 64 -1.55 1.96 -2.08
CA GLY A 64 -0.30 2.69 -1.80
C GLY A 64 -0.23 3.23 -0.39
N ILE A 65 -1.32 3.79 0.13
CA ILE A 65 -1.40 4.28 1.50
C ILE A 65 -1.34 3.11 2.49
N ILE A 66 -2.09 2.04 2.24
CA ILE A 66 -2.06 0.83 3.08
C ILE A 66 -0.65 0.26 3.16
N ALA A 67 0.02 0.10 2.01
CA ALA A 67 1.38 -0.43 1.95
C ALA A 67 2.39 0.44 2.72
N LYS A 68 2.25 1.77 2.64
CA LYS A 68 3.10 2.70 3.39
C LYS A 68 2.85 2.66 4.90
N VAL A 69 1.60 2.54 5.32
CA VAL A 69 1.25 2.32 6.73
C VAL A 69 1.84 1.01 7.24
N LEU A 70 1.70 -0.09 6.48
CA LEU A 70 2.32 -1.38 6.81
C LEU A 70 3.84 -1.28 6.88
N GLN A 71 4.47 -0.55 5.96
CA GLN A 71 5.91 -0.29 6.00
C GLN A 71 6.32 0.35 7.33
N ASN A 72 5.59 1.36 7.78
CA ASN A 72 5.89 2.06 9.03
C ASN A 72 5.63 1.17 10.27
N CYS A 73 4.56 0.36 10.26
CA CYS A 73 4.21 -0.51 11.39
C CYS A 73 5.16 -1.70 11.56
N LEU A 74 5.73 -2.20 10.46
CA LEU A 74 6.50 -3.45 10.42
C LEU A 74 7.98 -3.23 10.07
N ASP A 75 8.45 -1.98 9.97
CA ASP A 75 9.82 -1.62 9.57
C ASP A 75 10.25 -2.29 8.25
N LEU A 76 9.35 -2.32 7.27
CA LEU A 76 9.61 -3.00 6.01
C LEU A 76 10.59 -2.23 5.13
N SER A 77 11.43 -2.96 4.40
CA SER A 77 12.18 -2.40 3.28
C SER A 77 11.24 -1.89 2.18
N ASP A 78 11.73 -0.98 1.33
CA ASP A 78 10.95 -0.52 0.17
C ASP A 78 10.55 -1.68 -0.75
N SER A 79 11.44 -2.64 -0.97
CA SER A 79 11.14 -3.84 -1.76
C SER A 79 10.01 -4.66 -1.15
N SER A 80 10.01 -4.85 0.18
CA SER A 80 8.95 -5.57 0.87
C SER A 80 7.62 -4.81 0.83
N MET A 81 7.65 -3.49 1.02
CA MET A 81 6.47 -2.62 0.91
C MET A 81 5.84 -2.72 -0.48
N ILE A 82 6.65 -2.69 -1.55
CA ILE A 82 6.18 -2.84 -2.93
C ILE A 82 5.52 -4.20 -3.14
N LYS A 83 6.06 -5.28 -2.59
CA LYS A 83 5.44 -6.60 -2.67
C LYS A 83 4.06 -6.64 -2.01
N PHE A 84 3.89 -6.01 -0.84
CA PHE A 84 2.58 -5.85 -0.22
C PHE A 84 1.61 -5.04 -1.09
N LEU A 85 2.09 -3.95 -1.67
CA LEU A 85 1.28 -3.15 -2.59
C LEU A 85 0.81 -3.97 -3.79
N LEU A 86 1.71 -4.67 -4.45
CA LEU A 86 1.39 -5.47 -5.65
C LEU A 86 0.51 -6.69 -5.35
N ALA A 87 0.57 -7.22 -4.12
CA ALA A 87 -0.30 -8.30 -3.67
C ALA A 87 -1.67 -7.81 -3.17
N SER A 88 -1.88 -6.50 -3.02
CA SER A 88 -3.14 -5.94 -2.53
C SER A 88 -4.26 -6.19 -3.52
N MET A 89 -5.39 -6.66 -3.00
CA MET A 89 -6.58 -6.90 -3.80
C MET A 89 -7.62 -5.82 -3.54
N ASN A 90 -8.39 -5.49 -4.57
CA ASN A 90 -9.50 -4.55 -4.42
C ASN A 90 -10.48 -5.05 -3.35
N THR A 91 -10.98 -4.16 -2.53
CA THR A 91 -11.84 -4.46 -1.37
C THR A 91 -11.18 -5.28 -0.26
N GLY A 92 -9.84 -5.44 -0.30
CA GLY A 92 -9.08 -6.08 0.78
C GLY A 92 -9.12 -5.26 2.06
N VAL A 93 -9.30 -5.93 3.20
CA VAL A 93 -9.34 -5.31 4.52
C VAL A 93 -8.03 -5.56 5.25
N THR A 94 -7.40 -4.49 5.70
CA THR A 94 -6.23 -4.54 6.59
C THR A 94 -6.66 -4.01 7.96
N THR A 95 -6.42 -4.79 9.01
CA THR A 95 -6.81 -4.46 10.38
C THR A 95 -5.58 -4.12 11.21
N LEU A 96 -5.65 -2.97 11.86
CA LEU A 96 -4.63 -2.51 12.79
C LEU A 96 -5.25 -2.31 14.18
N ASN A 97 -4.49 -2.59 15.20
CA ASN A 97 -4.81 -2.27 16.59
C ASN A 97 -3.82 -1.23 17.11
N TYR A 98 -4.32 -0.20 17.78
CA TYR A 98 -3.47 0.79 18.44
C TYR A 98 -3.36 0.48 19.92
N SER A 99 -2.19 0.10 20.37
CA SER A 99 -1.91 -0.18 21.78
C SER A 99 -0.46 0.14 22.13
N ASN A 100 -0.22 0.52 23.38
CA ASN A 100 1.12 0.88 23.87
C ASN A 100 1.83 1.95 23.03
N GLY A 101 1.05 2.90 22.48
CA GLY A 101 1.61 4.02 21.71
C GLY A 101 1.96 3.70 20.25
N GLN A 102 1.63 2.50 19.76
CA GLN A 102 1.95 2.08 18.39
C GLN A 102 0.80 1.32 17.73
N PHE A 103 0.82 1.32 16.40
CA PHE A 103 -0.07 0.48 15.59
C PHE A 103 0.53 -0.92 15.44
N ASN A 104 -0.26 -1.93 15.74
CA ASN A 104 0.06 -3.34 15.57
C ASN A 104 -0.79 -3.91 14.45
N VAL A 105 -0.19 -4.68 13.55
CA VAL A 105 -0.88 -5.28 12.42
C VAL A 105 -1.52 -6.58 12.86
N GLU A 106 -2.85 -6.69 12.75
CA GLU A 106 -3.60 -7.90 13.08
C GLU A 106 -3.90 -8.74 11.83
N GLN A 107 -4.23 -8.07 10.73
CA GLN A 107 -4.61 -8.75 9.50
C GLN A 107 -4.27 -7.88 8.28
N VAL A 108 -3.84 -8.52 7.20
CA VAL A 108 -3.51 -7.83 5.94
C VAL A 108 -4.29 -8.45 4.79
N ASN A 109 -4.87 -7.58 3.95
CA ASN A 109 -5.48 -7.96 2.68
C ASN A 109 -6.53 -9.07 2.78
N SER A 110 -7.33 -9.07 3.83
CA SER A 110 -8.40 -10.05 4.05
C SER A 110 -9.61 -9.79 3.16
N LEU A 111 -10.17 -10.85 2.61
CA LEU A 111 -11.30 -10.79 1.67
C LEU A 111 -12.42 -11.77 2.09
N PRO A 112 -12.97 -11.69 3.32
CA PRO A 112 -13.94 -12.67 3.81
C PRO A 112 -15.19 -12.76 2.93
N HIS A 113 -15.59 -11.66 2.31
CA HIS A 113 -16.71 -11.59 1.38
C HIS A 113 -16.45 -12.28 0.03
N LEU A 114 -15.17 -12.50 -0.34
CA LEU A 114 -14.73 -13.21 -1.54
C LEU A 114 -14.04 -14.56 -1.21
N ASP A 115 -14.04 -14.96 0.05
CA ASP A 115 -13.39 -16.20 0.50
C ASP A 115 -14.36 -17.40 0.42
N HIS A 116 -14.95 -17.54 -0.76
CA HIS A 116 -15.78 -18.69 -1.12
C HIS A 116 -15.41 -19.12 -2.54
N PHE A 117 -15.37 -20.43 -2.79
CA PHE A 117 -14.85 -20.96 -4.06
C PHE A 117 -15.56 -20.37 -5.29
N SER A 118 -16.86 -20.07 -5.20
CA SER A 118 -17.63 -19.46 -6.30
C SER A 118 -17.30 -17.97 -6.53
N ARG A 119 -16.64 -17.31 -5.57
CA ARG A 119 -16.30 -15.87 -5.61
C ARG A 119 -14.83 -15.59 -5.84
N ILE A 120 -13.95 -16.58 -5.77
CA ILE A 120 -12.51 -16.43 -5.95
C ILE A 120 -12.19 -15.74 -7.29
N LYS A 121 -12.95 -16.04 -8.35
CA LYS A 121 -12.79 -15.40 -9.66
C LYS A 121 -13.14 -13.91 -9.69
N SER A 122 -13.81 -13.40 -8.66
CA SER A 122 -14.15 -11.97 -8.52
C SER A 122 -13.05 -11.16 -7.81
N ARG A 123 -11.98 -11.80 -7.35
CA ARG A 123 -10.82 -11.11 -6.80
C ARG A 123 -10.08 -10.40 -7.90
N THR A 124 -9.82 -9.12 -7.71
CA THR A 124 -9.10 -8.28 -8.66
C THR A 124 -7.98 -7.54 -7.96
N PHE A 125 -6.91 -7.28 -8.68
CA PHE A 125 -5.79 -6.45 -8.23
C PHE A 125 -5.95 -5.02 -8.77
N PHE A 126 -5.16 -4.09 -8.27
CA PHE A 126 -5.19 -2.70 -8.75
C PHE A 126 -4.56 -2.57 -10.15
#